data_9357b11b1aaafbf84a3a4abda6d59c88
#
_entry.id   9357b11b1aaafbf84a3a4abda6d59c88
#
_cell.length_a   1.000
_cell.length_b   1.000
_cell.length_c   1.000
_cell.angle_alpha   90.00
_cell.angle_beta   90.00
_cell.angle_gamma   90.00
#
_symmetry.space_group_name_H-M   'P 1'
#
loop_
_entity.id
_entity.type
_entity.pdbx_description
1 polymer ?
#
loop_
_entity_poly.entity_id
_entity_poly.type
_entity_poly.pdbx_seq_one_letter_code
_entity_poly.pdbx_strand_id
1 'polypeptide(L)'
;MTDTIFALSSGAPPAAIAVVRVSGPQSAQAMRTLLGRGLPPRRAVAATVRDPSGEVIDRVLALWLPGPNSATGEDTLELHCHGGRAVVQAVEQVLTALPGLRAAQPGEFTRRAFANGRIDLAEAEGLAD
;
A
#
# COMPACT_ATOMS: atom_id res chain seq x y z
N MET A 1 -13.19 13.28 6.89
CA MET A 1 -11.95 13.09 6.13
C MET A 1 -11.54 11.62 6.15
N THR A 2 -11.10 11.12 5.02
CA THR A 2 -10.77 9.72 4.88
C THR A 2 -9.34 9.45 5.33
N ASP A 3 -9.15 8.49 6.23
CA ASP A 3 -7.83 8.04 6.61
C ASP A 3 -7.14 7.33 5.45
N THR A 4 -5.83 7.31 5.47
CA THR A 4 -5.04 6.45 4.59
C THR A 4 -4.90 5.09 5.26
N ILE A 5 -5.15 4.04 4.51
CA ILE A 5 -5.10 2.66 5.00
C ILE A 5 -4.00 1.87 4.32
N PHE A 6 -3.50 0.87 5.01
CA PHE A 6 -2.54 -0.07 4.42
C PHE A 6 -2.88 -1.50 4.82
N ALA A 7 -2.51 -2.43 3.97
CA ALA A 7 -2.66 -3.85 4.25
C ALA A 7 -1.71 -4.67 3.40
N LEU A 8 -1.42 -5.86 3.89
CA LEU A 8 -0.84 -6.91 3.09
C LEU A 8 -1.94 -7.44 2.18
N SER A 9 -1.77 -7.29 0.86
CA SER A 9 -2.78 -7.68 -0.13
C SER A 9 -2.47 -9.01 -0.80
N SER A 10 -1.38 -9.66 -0.40
CA SER A 10 -1.00 -11.02 -0.82
C SER A 10 -1.23 -11.99 0.33
N GLY A 11 -0.88 -13.25 0.14
CA GLY A 11 -0.96 -14.25 1.20
C GLY A 11 -0.10 -13.90 2.40
N ALA A 12 -0.40 -14.50 3.55
CA ALA A 12 0.35 -14.29 4.78
C ALA A 12 1.81 -14.75 4.62
N PRO A 13 2.78 -14.04 5.24
CA PRO A 13 4.17 -14.49 5.20
C PRO A 13 4.36 -15.79 6.01
N PRO A 14 5.37 -16.61 5.67
CA PRO A 14 6.33 -16.36 4.60
C PRO A 14 5.73 -16.63 3.22
N ALA A 15 6.10 -15.80 2.24
CA ALA A 15 5.70 -15.95 0.86
C ALA A 15 6.88 -15.50 -0.01
N ALA A 16 6.87 -15.87 -1.30
CA ALA A 16 7.93 -15.42 -2.21
C ALA A 16 7.91 -13.89 -2.35
N ILE A 17 6.72 -13.31 -2.51
CA ILE A 17 6.50 -11.87 -2.61
C ILE A 17 5.34 -11.49 -1.70
N ALA A 18 5.52 -10.43 -0.95
CA ALA A 18 4.48 -9.81 -0.14
C ALA A 18 4.14 -8.44 -0.74
N VAL A 19 2.88 -8.23 -1.08
CA VAL A 19 2.40 -6.95 -1.61
C VAL A 19 1.77 -6.15 -0.49
N VAL A 20 2.40 -5.04 -0.13
CA VAL A 20 1.83 -4.08 0.81
C VAL A 20 1.21 -2.94 0.01
N ARG A 21 -0.07 -2.69 0.22
CA ARG A 21 -0.81 -1.64 -0.48
C ARG A 21 -1.20 -0.55 0.49
N VAL A 22 -0.99 0.70 0.05
CA VAL A 22 -1.35 1.91 0.82
C VAL A 22 -2.33 2.70 -0.04
N SER A 23 -3.49 3.07 0.51
CA SER A 23 -4.52 3.79 -0.23
C SER A 23 -5.10 4.93 0.59
N GLY A 24 -5.15 6.11 0.00
CA GLY A 24 -5.73 7.29 0.64
C GLY A 24 -4.91 8.55 0.44
N PRO A 25 -5.33 9.67 1.05
CA PRO A 25 -4.71 10.98 0.81
C PRO A 25 -3.26 11.10 1.27
N GLN A 26 -2.78 10.24 2.19
CA GLN A 26 -1.40 10.28 2.66
C GLN A 26 -0.47 9.28 1.95
N SER A 27 -0.93 8.66 0.86
CA SER A 27 -0.11 7.67 0.14
C SER A 27 1.16 8.27 -0.46
N ALA A 28 1.10 9.51 -0.96
CA ALA A 28 2.29 10.21 -1.46
C ALA A 28 3.31 10.47 -0.36
N GLN A 29 2.83 10.83 0.84
CA GLN A 29 3.69 11.03 2.00
C GLN A 29 4.35 9.72 2.42
N ALA A 30 3.59 8.63 2.43
CA ALA A 30 4.13 7.30 2.73
C ALA A 30 5.23 6.91 1.74
N MET A 31 5.00 7.17 0.45
CA MET A 31 5.98 6.91 -0.59
C MET A 31 7.29 7.66 -0.33
N ARG A 32 7.21 8.94 -0.04
CA ARG A 32 8.39 9.76 0.22
C ARG A 32 9.12 9.34 1.49
N THR A 33 8.38 8.98 2.52
CA THR A 33 8.98 8.53 3.78
C THR A 33 9.72 7.20 3.62
N LEU A 34 9.07 6.22 2.97
CA LEU A 34 9.65 4.89 2.81
C LEU A 34 10.75 4.83 1.77
N LEU A 35 10.59 5.53 0.65
CA LEU A 35 11.48 5.42 -0.51
C LEU A 35 12.44 6.61 -0.65
N GLY A 36 12.18 7.70 0.05
CA GLY A 36 12.97 8.92 -0.05
C GLY A 36 12.83 9.64 -1.38
N ARG A 37 11.81 9.31 -2.17
CA ARG A 37 11.61 9.87 -3.51
C ARG A 37 10.17 9.69 -3.97
N GLY A 38 9.78 10.48 -4.97
CA GLY A 38 8.58 10.22 -5.74
C GLY A 38 8.86 9.23 -6.87
N LEU A 39 7.80 8.66 -7.40
CA LEU A 39 7.86 7.69 -8.50
C LEU A 39 7.02 8.17 -9.68
N PRO A 40 7.42 7.84 -10.93
CA PRO A 40 6.57 8.07 -12.09
C PRO A 40 5.31 7.20 -11.98
N PRO A 41 4.14 7.74 -12.39
CA PRO A 41 2.90 6.98 -12.30
C PRO A 41 2.90 5.72 -13.16
N ARG A 42 2.32 4.65 -12.64
CA ARG A 42 1.99 3.42 -13.37
C ARG A 42 3.20 2.70 -13.96
N ARG A 43 4.35 2.84 -13.33
CA ARG A 43 5.58 2.15 -13.72
C ARG A 43 6.13 1.41 -12.52
N ALA A 44 6.51 0.15 -12.72
CA ALA A 44 7.23 -0.61 -11.71
C ALA A 44 8.67 -0.11 -11.65
N VAL A 45 9.09 0.36 -10.49
CA VAL A 45 10.43 0.93 -10.28
C VAL A 45 11.08 0.19 -9.12
N ALA A 46 12.31 -0.28 -9.33
CA ALA A 46 13.11 -0.83 -8.24
C ALA A 46 13.47 0.30 -7.27
N ALA A 47 13.18 0.11 -6.00
CA ALA A 47 13.40 1.11 -4.98
C ALA A 47 13.86 0.47 -3.68
N THR A 48 14.53 1.25 -2.85
CA THR A 48 14.99 0.79 -1.54
C THR A 48 14.09 1.37 -0.46
N VAL A 49 13.50 0.50 0.36
CA VAL A 49 12.70 0.88 1.51
C VAL A 49 13.61 1.00 2.71
N ARG A 50 13.54 2.15 3.39
CA ARG A 50 14.33 2.44 4.58
C ARG A 50 13.42 2.80 5.74
N ASP A 51 13.87 2.48 6.96
CA ASP A 51 13.22 2.96 8.16
C ASP A 51 13.62 4.43 8.45
N PRO A 52 13.00 5.08 9.45
CA PRO A 52 13.32 6.48 9.76
C PRO A 52 14.78 6.72 10.18
N SER A 53 15.50 5.69 10.63
CA SER A 53 16.92 5.81 10.96
C SER A 53 17.83 5.73 9.72
N GLY A 54 17.24 5.43 8.55
CA GLY A 54 17.99 5.26 7.31
C GLY A 54 18.43 3.83 7.05
N GLU A 55 18.11 2.90 7.93
CA GLU A 55 18.47 1.50 7.75
C GLU A 55 17.61 0.85 6.67
N VAL A 56 18.24 0.05 5.82
CA VAL A 56 17.55 -0.62 4.72
C VAL A 56 16.66 -1.74 5.28
N ILE A 57 15.38 -1.69 4.92
CA ILE A 57 14.43 -2.77 5.24
C ILE A 57 14.43 -3.80 4.11
N ASP A 58 14.27 -3.35 2.87
CA ASP A 58 14.19 -4.25 1.71
C ASP A 58 14.40 -3.46 0.42
N ARG A 59 14.74 -4.18 -0.62
CA ARG A 59 14.72 -3.66 -1.98
C ARG A 59 13.50 -4.22 -2.69
N VAL A 60 12.64 -3.35 -3.19
CA VAL A 60 11.30 -3.69 -3.65
C VAL A 60 11.06 -3.24 -5.08
N LEU A 61 10.00 -3.77 -5.71
CA LEU A 61 9.36 -3.12 -6.84
C LEU A 61 8.22 -2.27 -6.29
N ALA A 62 8.25 -0.99 -6.64
CA ALA A 62 7.25 -0.03 -6.16
C ALA A 62 6.44 0.50 -7.33
N LEU A 63 5.13 0.68 -7.11
CA LEU A 63 4.21 1.26 -8.09
C LEU A 63 3.45 2.42 -7.44
N TRP A 64 3.47 3.56 -8.12
CA TRP A 64 2.65 4.71 -7.75
C TRP A 64 1.45 4.79 -8.67
N LEU A 65 0.26 4.70 -8.10
CA LEU A 65 -1.01 4.63 -8.84
C LEU A 65 -1.91 5.77 -8.35
N PRO A 66 -1.74 6.99 -8.91
CA PRO A 66 -2.54 8.12 -8.47
C PRO A 66 -4.01 7.95 -8.85
N GLY A 67 -4.90 8.37 -7.94
CA GLY A 67 -6.32 8.40 -8.20
C GLY A 67 -6.70 9.45 -9.26
N PRO A 68 -7.90 9.37 -9.83
CA PRO A 68 -8.92 8.36 -9.56
C PRO A 68 -8.71 7.02 -10.28
N ASN A 69 -7.70 6.91 -11.15
CA ASN A 69 -7.46 5.72 -11.97
C ASN A 69 -6.65 4.67 -11.21
N SER A 70 -7.18 4.24 -10.08
CA SER A 70 -6.60 3.20 -9.23
C SER A 70 -7.70 2.23 -8.78
N ALA A 71 -7.32 1.11 -8.19
CA ALA A 71 -8.29 0.10 -7.77
C ALA A 71 -9.32 0.64 -6.78
N THR A 72 -8.92 1.51 -5.87
CA THR A 72 -9.82 2.12 -4.87
C THR A 72 -10.39 3.46 -5.31
N GLY A 73 -9.87 4.06 -6.37
CA GLY A 73 -10.18 5.43 -6.77
C GLY A 73 -9.37 6.47 -6.02
N GLU A 74 -8.53 6.06 -5.08
CA GLU A 74 -7.67 6.94 -4.29
C GLU A 74 -6.21 6.82 -4.76
N ASP A 75 -5.36 7.76 -4.33
CA ASP A 75 -3.92 7.61 -4.51
C ASP A 75 -3.45 6.33 -3.82
N THR A 76 -2.75 5.49 -4.55
CA THR A 76 -2.35 4.17 -4.08
C THR A 76 -0.87 3.94 -4.33
N LEU A 77 -0.19 3.40 -3.33
CA LEU A 77 1.18 2.91 -3.43
C LEU A 77 1.17 1.40 -3.23
N GLU A 78 1.85 0.67 -4.11
CA GLU A 78 2.10 -0.76 -3.92
C GLU A 78 3.57 -1.01 -3.77
N LEU A 79 3.93 -1.80 -2.76
CA LEU A 79 5.29 -2.24 -2.52
C LEU A 79 5.33 -3.77 -2.63
N HIS A 80 6.03 -4.27 -3.62
CA HIS A 80 6.23 -5.69 -3.82
C HIS A 80 7.55 -6.08 -3.14
N CYS A 81 7.41 -6.55 -1.90
CA CYS A 81 8.52 -6.84 -1.00
C CYS A 81 8.87 -8.31 -1.04
N HIS A 82 10.07 -8.65 -0.55
CA HIS A 82 10.36 -10.03 -0.22
C HIS A 82 9.45 -10.49 0.93
N GLY A 83 8.93 -11.71 0.85
CA GLY A 83 7.82 -12.15 1.68
C GLY A 83 8.19 -12.65 3.08
N GLY A 84 9.34 -12.25 3.61
CA GLY A 84 9.73 -12.59 4.97
C GLY A 84 8.92 -11.81 6.01
N ARG A 85 8.64 -12.45 7.15
CA ARG A 85 7.84 -11.81 8.22
C ARG A 85 8.50 -10.54 8.75
N ALA A 86 9.81 -10.57 8.91
CA ALA A 86 10.54 -9.42 9.45
C ALA A 86 10.44 -8.21 8.51
N VAL A 87 10.50 -8.43 7.21
CA VAL A 87 10.37 -7.37 6.21
C VAL A 87 8.98 -6.75 6.26
N VAL A 88 7.93 -7.59 6.23
CA VAL A 88 6.54 -7.11 6.27
C VAL A 88 6.27 -6.35 7.55
N GLN A 89 6.68 -6.88 8.70
CA GLN A 89 6.50 -6.21 9.99
C GLN A 89 7.22 -4.86 10.04
N ALA A 90 8.43 -4.79 9.52
CA ALA A 90 9.20 -3.55 9.52
C ALA A 90 8.52 -2.48 8.66
N VAL A 91 8.02 -2.84 7.47
CA VAL A 91 7.28 -1.92 6.61
C VAL A 91 6.00 -1.44 7.31
N GLU A 92 5.24 -2.35 7.90
CA GLU A 92 4.00 -2.00 8.59
C GLU A 92 4.24 -1.11 9.80
N GLN A 93 5.34 -1.31 10.53
CA GLN A 93 5.71 -0.45 11.66
C GLN A 93 5.98 0.98 11.21
N VAL A 94 6.70 1.16 10.11
CA VAL A 94 6.95 2.51 9.57
C VAL A 94 5.64 3.17 9.17
N LEU A 95 4.76 2.44 8.48
CA LEU A 95 3.46 2.97 8.05
C LEU A 95 2.59 3.35 9.24
N THR A 96 2.52 2.50 10.27
CA THR A 96 1.71 2.75 11.45
C THR A 96 2.15 4.02 12.19
N ALA A 97 3.44 4.34 12.15
CA ALA A 97 3.98 5.52 12.82
C ALA A 97 3.69 6.83 12.06
N LEU A 98 3.25 6.77 10.80
CA LEU A 98 2.95 7.97 10.03
C LEU A 98 1.58 8.54 10.38
N PRO A 99 1.46 9.89 10.53
CA PRO A 99 0.17 10.51 10.81
C PRO A 99 -0.85 10.22 9.72
N GLY A 100 -2.08 9.90 10.11
CA GLY A 100 -3.18 9.68 9.18
C GLY A 100 -3.19 8.31 8.53
N LEU A 101 -2.26 7.44 8.87
CA LEU A 101 -2.23 6.06 8.37
C LEU A 101 -2.66 5.08 9.46
N ARG A 102 -3.37 4.04 9.06
CA ARG A 102 -3.74 2.93 9.91
C ARG A 102 -3.89 1.64 9.12
N ALA A 103 -3.81 0.52 9.79
CA ALA A 103 -4.10 -0.76 9.16
C ALA A 103 -5.56 -0.81 8.70
N ALA A 104 -5.79 -1.36 7.51
CA ALA A 104 -7.13 -1.52 6.97
C ALA A 104 -7.91 -2.56 7.76
N GLN A 105 -9.23 -2.35 7.86
CA GLN A 105 -10.15 -3.36 8.33
C GLN A 105 -10.50 -4.33 7.19
N PRO A 106 -10.92 -5.56 7.51
CA PRO A 106 -11.36 -6.50 6.45
C PRO A 106 -12.40 -5.87 5.54
N GLY A 107 -12.21 -6.00 4.23
CA GLY A 107 -13.12 -5.46 3.21
C GLY A 107 -13.00 -3.97 2.95
N GLU A 108 -12.10 -3.27 3.61
CA GLU A 108 -12.06 -1.81 3.51
C GLU A 108 -11.61 -1.32 2.15
N PHE A 109 -10.62 -1.97 1.51
CA PHE A 109 -10.23 -1.62 0.15
C PHE A 109 -11.40 -1.78 -0.82
N THR A 110 -12.13 -2.87 -0.72
CA THR A 110 -13.32 -3.13 -1.54
C THR A 110 -14.40 -2.09 -1.30
N ARG A 111 -14.67 -1.73 -0.05
CA ARG A 111 -15.66 -0.70 0.27
C ARG A 111 -15.30 0.66 -0.32
N ARG A 112 -14.02 1.04 -0.27
CA ARG A 112 -13.56 2.30 -0.89
C ARG A 112 -13.68 2.27 -2.39
N ALA A 113 -13.33 1.15 -3.03
CA ALA A 113 -13.49 0.99 -4.48
C ALA A 113 -14.95 1.16 -4.88
N PHE A 114 -15.88 0.55 -4.15
CA PHE A 114 -17.31 0.70 -4.39
C PHE A 114 -17.78 2.15 -4.17
N ALA A 115 -17.39 2.75 -3.05
CA ALA A 115 -17.77 4.14 -2.73
C ALA A 115 -17.29 5.14 -3.78
N ASN A 116 -16.14 4.87 -4.40
CA ASN A 116 -15.54 5.72 -5.43
C ASN A 116 -15.95 5.32 -6.85
N GLY A 117 -16.92 4.41 -7.00
CA GLY A 117 -17.45 4.03 -8.30
C GLY A 117 -16.50 3.20 -9.16
N ARG A 118 -15.48 2.56 -8.56
CA ARG A 118 -14.52 1.74 -9.31
C ARG A 118 -15.01 0.33 -9.57
N ILE A 119 -15.94 -0.16 -8.72
CA ILE A 119 -16.59 -1.46 -8.89
C ILE A 119 -18.08 -1.29 -8.61
N ASP A 120 -18.89 -2.19 -9.16
CA ASP A 120 -20.33 -2.22 -8.85
C ASP A 120 -20.60 -3.07 -7.60
N LEU A 121 -21.86 -3.11 -7.16
CA LEU A 121 -22.24 -3.84 -5.97
C LEU A 121 -21.97 -5.34 -6.09
N ALA A 122 -22.26 -5.92 -7.27
CA ALA A 122 -22.02 -7.34 -7.50
C ALA A 122 -20.54 -7.69 -7.42
N GLU A 123 -19.68 -6.83 -8.00
CA GLU A 123 -18.23 -7.00 -7.89
C GLU A 123 -17.76 -6.89 -6.45
N ALA A 124 -18.28 -5.92 -5.69
CA ALA A 124 -17.92 -5.74 -4.28
C ALA A 124 -18.28 -6.95 -3.44
N GLU A 125 -19.45 -7.54 -3.67
CA GLU A 125 -19.90 -8.73 -2.96
C GLU A 125 -19.05 -9.97 -3.27
N GLY A 126 -18.47 -10.02 -4.46
CA GLY A 126 -17.64 -11.14 -4.89
C GLY A 126 -16.18 -11.07 -4.46
N LEU A 127 -15.74 -9.93 -3.92
CA LEU A 127 -14.34 -9.72 -3.54
C LEU A 127 -14.12 -9.98 -2.04
N ALA A 128 -12.97 -10.60 -1.73
CA ALA A 128 -12.46 -10.75 -0.38
C ALA A 128 -11.11 -10.06 -0.29
N ASP A 129 -10.99 -9.12 0.64
CA ASP A 129 -9.72 -8.42 0.86
C ASP A 129 -9.36 -8.32 2.34
#